data_37b2e01f7ec453d4790acaf45d0a5a7f
#
_entry.id   37b2e01f7ec453d4790acaf45d0a5a7f
#
_cell.length_a   1.000
_cell.length_b   1.000
_cell.length_c   1.000
_cell.angle_alpha   90.00
_cell.angle_beta   90.00
_cell.angle_gamma   90.00
#
_symmetry.space_group_name_H-M   'P 1'
#
loop_
_entity.id
_entity.type
_entity.pdbx_description
1 polymer ?
#
loop_
_entity_poly.entity_id
_entity_poly.type
_entity_poly.pdbx_seq_one_letter_code
_entity_poly.pdbx_strand_id
1 'polypeptide(L)'
;MRKYVAYTLATGLTAVALLATVSCGDTQVAASTAANGDAVKRGEYLVSVVGCSDCHTPLKMGPQGPEPDMTRFLSGHPEQVGALPPAAAQGPWLWAGAATNTAFAGPWGTSYAANLTPDRNTGLGIWDEKMFVAAIRTGRHMGTSRPIMPPMPWPAIRNASDEDLKAIYAYLKSITPMANHVPDVQPPPAPVATN
;
A
#
# COMPACT_ATOMS: atom_id res chain seq x y z
N MET A 1 19.68 32.29 94.07
CA MET A 1 20.29 31.42 93.07
C MET A 1 19.20 31.05 92.07
N ARG A 2 19.19 31.69 90.90
CA ARG A 2 18.24 31.41 89.81
C ARG A 2 18.93 30.59 88.75
N LYS A 3 18.38 29.37 88.44
CA LYS A 3 18.83 28.51 87.38
C LYS A 3 18.11 28.89 86.13
N TYR A 4 18.83 29.30 85.09
CA TYR A 4 18.25 29.51 83.72
C TYR A 4 18.35 28.21 82.98
N VAL A 5 17.20 27.73 82.48
CA VAL A 5 17.09 26.59 81.54
C VAL A 5 17.04 27.18 80.18
N ALA A 6 18.04 26.84 79.39
CA ALA A 6 18.06 27.23 77.95
C ALA A 6 17.28 26.20 77.09
N TYR A 7 16.27 26.63 76.37
CA TYR A 7 15.58 25.84 75.35
C TYR A 7 16.25 26.08 74.00
N THR A 8 16.85 25.06 73.45
CA THR A 8 17.31 25.03 72.04
C THR A 8 16.17 24.66 71.14
N LEU A 9 15.73 25.60 70.24
CA LEU A 9 14.78 25.38 69.14
C LEU A 9 15.55 24.74 68.01
N ALA A 10 15.26 23.47 67.71
CA ALA A 10 15.72 22.79 66.53
C ALA A 10 14.72 23.07 65.40
N THR A 11 15.07 23.92 64.42
CA THR A 11 14.35 24.14 63.21
C THR A 11 14.66 23.03 62.19
N GLY A 12 13.73 22.06 62.05
CA GLY A 12 13.81 21.05 61.03
C GLY A 12 13.41 21.62 59.66
N LEU A 13 14.36 21.75 58.74
CA LEU A 13 14.08 21.97 57.32
C LEU A 13 13.65 20.64 56.69
N THR A 14 12.37 20.46 56.44
CA THR A 14 11.86 19.39 55.57
C THR A 14 12.03 19.81 54.12
N ALA A 15 13.05 19.30 53.44
CA ALA A 15 13.19 19.41 52.01
C ALA A 15 12.16 18.46 51.32
N VAL A 16 11.12 19.01 50.73
CA VAL A 16 10.20 18.27 49.88
C VAL A 16 10.89 18.09 48.50
N ALA A 17 11.42 16.91 48.27
CA ALA A 17 11.93 16.51 46.96
C ALA A 17 10.72 16.23 46.06
N LEU A 18 10.37 17.17 45.13
CA LEU A 18 9.47 16.89 44.03
C LEU A 18 10.17 15.92 43.05
N LEU A 19 9.85 14.65 43.12
CA LEU A 19 10.16 13.68 42.07
C LEU A 19 9.25 13.97 40.89
N ALA A 20 9.78 14.70 39.90
CA ALA A 20 9.15 14.80 38.58
C ALA A 20 9.32 13.42 37.89
N THR A 21 8.29 12.59 37.94
CA THR A 21 8.19 11.39 37.12
C THR A 21 7.94 11.84 35.68
N VAL A 22 9.02 12.01 34.91
CA VAL A 22 8.91 12.18 33.47
C VAL A 22 8.35 10.88 32.92
N SER A 23 7.09 10.89 32.47
CA SER A 23 6.45 9.75 31.81
C SER A 23 7.14 9.52 30.47
N CYS A 24 8.07 8.56 30.42
CA CYS A 24 8.73 8.13 29.16
C CYS A 24 7.77 7.52 28.13
N GLY A 25 6.52 7.22 28.51
CA GLY A 25 5.53 6.61 27.65
C GLY A 25 5.01 7.55 26.55
N ASP A 26 4.70 8.79 26.90
CA ASP A 26 4.05 9.74 26.02
C ASP A 26 4.96 10.22 24.87
N THR A 27 6.26 10.35 25.14
CA THR A 27 7.23 10.78 24.12
C THR A 27 7.48 9.69 23.07
N GLN A 28 7.43 8.43 23.45
CA GLN A 28 7.67 7.30 22.55
C GLN A 28 6.47 7.04 21.63
N VAL A 29 5.24 7.20 22.13
CA VAL A 29 4.01 7.11 21.35
C VAL A 29 3.92 8.27 20.34
N ALA A 30 4.23 9.50 20.76
CA ALA A 30 4.23 10.65 19.87
C ALA A 30 5.28 10.54 18.76
N ALA A 31 6.48 10.03 19.06
CA ALA A 31 7.53 9.82 18.06
C ALA A 31 7.15 8.71 17.05
N SER A 32 6.51 7.63 17.50
CA SER A 32 6.09 6.54 16.60
C SER A 32 4.92 6.93 15.70
N THR A 33 3.98 7.74 16.19
CA THR A 33 2.87 8.29 15.38
C THR A 33 3.35 9.30 14.35
N ALA A 34 4.31 10.15 14.70
CA ALA A 34 4.92 11.10 13.77
C ALA A 34 5.68 10.36 12.65
N ALA A 35 6.52 9.40 13.00
CA ALA A 35 7.27 8.58 12.03
C ALA A 35 6.34 7.79 11.09
N ASN A 36 5.22 7.28 11.59
CA ASN A 36 4.22 6.62 10.76
C ASN A 36 3.50 7.62 9.82
N GLY A 37 3.19 8.83 10.28
CA GLY A 37 2.61 9.89 9.47
C GLY A 37 3.54 10.33 8.33
N ASP A 38 4.83 10.43 8.57
CA ASP A 38 5.83 10.78 7.56
C ASP A 38 6.01 9.66 6.52
N ALA A 39 5.99 8.39 6.96
CA ALA A 39 6.01 7.25 6.06
C ALA A 39 4.77 7.21 5.15
N VAL A 40 3.57 7.49 5.68
CA VAL A 40 2.34 7.55 4.89
C VAL A 40 2.41 8.67 3.84
N LYS A 41 2.85 9.87 4.19
CA LYS A 41 3.02 10.99 3.23
C LYS A 41 4.06 10.66 2.15
N ARG A 42 5.19 10.04 2.54
CA ARG A 42 6.20 9.59 1.57
C ARG A 42 5.61 8.54 0.64
N GLY A 43 4.83 7.59 1.17
CA GLY A 43 4.16 6.55 0.39
C GLY A 43 3.13 7.12 -0.60
N GLU A 44 2.34 8.11 -0.19
CA GLU A 44 1.40 8.83 -1.05
C GLU A 44 2.11 9.45 -2.26
N TYR A 45 3.19 10.18 -1.99
CA TYR A 45 4.02 10.76 -3.05
C TYR A 45 4.55 9.68 -4.00
N LEU A 46 5.10 8.58 -3.44
CA LEU A 46 5.67 7.50 -4.25
C LEU A 46 4.60 6.78 -5.09
N VAL A 47 3.43 6.47 -4.53
CA VAL A 47 2.31 5.87 -5.27
C VAL A 47 1.89 6.75 -6.45
N SER A 48 1.91 8.07 -6.27
CA SER A 48 1.62 9.04 -7.33
C SER A 48 2.69 9.06 -8.42
N VAL A 49 3.98 9.23 -8.05
CA VAL A 49 5.07 9.38 -9.05
C VAL A 49 5.47 8.08 -9.74
N VAL A 50 5.27 6.94 -9.08
CA VAL A 50 5.48 5.60 -9.68
C VAL A 50 4.32 5.22 -10.59
N GLY A 51 3.16 5.91 -10.51
CA GLY A 51 2.01 5.70 -11.37
C GLY A 51 1.19 4.46 -10.99
N CYS A 52 1.13 4.08 -9.71
CA CYS A 52 0.33 2.93 -9.29
C CYS A 52 -1.15 3.10 -9.66
N SER A 53 -1.67 4.34 -9.54
CA SER A 53 -3.06 4.65 -9.87
C SER A 53 -3.39 4.55 -11.36
N ASP A 54 -2.39 4.62 -12.25
CA ASP A 54 -2.64 4.62 -13.71
C ASP A 54 -3.26 3.30 -14.18
N CYS A 55 -2.85 2.17 -13.55
CA CYS A 55 -3.39 0.85 -13.84
C CYS A 55 -4.33 0.31 -12.76
N HIS A 56 -4.16 0.74 -11.49
CA HIS A 56 -4.91 0.21 -10.36
C HIS A 56 -6.16 1.04 -9.99
N THR A 57 -6.37 2.21 -10.64
CA THR A 57 -7.62 2.96 -10.57
C THR A 57 -8.31 2.87 -11.93
N PRO A 58 -9.53 2.31 -12.02
CA PRO A 58 -10.18 2.15 -13.32
C PRO A 58 -10.51 3.49 -13.95
N LEU A 59 -10.43 3.57 -15.29
CA LEU A 59 -10.93 4.70 -16.04
C LEU A 59 -12.44 4.58 -16.22
N LYS A 60 -13.11 5.71 -16.20
CA LYS A 60 -14.51 5.93 -16.64
C LYS A 60 -14.56 7.00 -17.72
N MET A 61 -15.64 7.05 -18.48
CA MET A 61 -15.87 8.15 -19.44
C MET A 61 -16.33 9.40 -18.69
N GLY A 62 -15.55 10.45 -18.82
CA GLY A 62 -15.88 11.80 -18.38
C GLY A 62 -16.26 12.72 -19.54
N PRO A 63 -16.56 13.99 -19.27
CA PRO A 63 -16.96 14.96 -20.30
C PRO A 63 -15.90 15.23 -21.38
N GLN A 64 -14.62 15.02 -21.07
CA GLN A 64 -13.50 15.28 -21.97
C GLN A 64 -12.79 14.00 -22.44
N GLY A 65 -13.35 12.84 -22.14
CA GLY A 65 -12.76 11.55 -22.46
C GLY A 65 -12.52 10.67 -21.23
N PRO A 66 -11.69 9.63 -21.33
CA PRO A 66 -11.39 8.75 -20.20
C PRO A 66 -10.70 9.51 -19.07
N GLU A 67 -11.19 9.33 -17.85
CA GLU A 67 -10.63 9.90 -16.62
C GLU A 67 -10.60 8.87 -15.50
N PRO A 68 -9.69 8.97 -14.51
CA PRO A 68 -9.67 8.06 -13.36
C PRO A 68 -10.97 8.14 -12.56
N ASP A 69 -11.58 6.99 -12.26
CA ASP A 69 -12.69 6.91 -11.33
C ASP A 69 -12.17 6.95 -9.88
N MET A 70 -12.05 8.15 -9.34
CA MET A 70 -11.54 8.37 -7.98
C MET A 70 -12.43 7.77 -6.88
N THR A 71 -13.69 7.41 -7.19
CA THR A 71 -14.53 6.66 -6.23
C THR A 71 -14.08 5.22 -6.08
N ARG A 72 -13.23 4.75 -6.99
CA ARG A 72 -12.63 3.41 -7.02
C ARG A 72 -11.09 3.45 -6.99
N PHE A 73 -10.55 4.47 -6.32
CA PHE A 73 -9.11 4.70 -6.26
C PHE A 73 -8.36 3.45 -5.77
N LEU A 74 -7.40 2.98 -6.57
CA LEU A 74 -6.56 1.82 -6.31
C LEU A 74 -7.32 0.49 -6.08
N SER A 75 -8.59 0.40 -6.45
CA SER A 75 -9.39 -0.83 -6.27
C SER A 75 -9.14 -1.93 -7.32
N GLY A 76 -8.34 -1.65 -8.35
CA GLY A 76 -8.04 -2.60 -9.41
C GLY A 76 -9.14 -2.73 -10.47
N HIS A 77 -9.13 -3.85 -11.20
CA HIS A 77 -10.12 -4.12 -12.24
C HIS A 77 -11.53 -4.27 -11.65
N PRO A 78 -12.54 -3.54 -12.15
CA PRO A 78 -13.86 -3.55 -11.56
C PRO A 78 -14.53 -4.93 -11.63
N GLU A 79 -15.00 -5.43 -10.51
CA GLU A 79 -15.73 -6.71 -10.41
C GLU A 79 -16.95 -6.78 -11.34
N GLN A 80 -17.65 -5.64 -11.53
CA GLN A 80 -18.84 -5.55 -12.37
C GLN A 80 -18.55 -5.74 -13.87
N VAL A 81 -17.30 -5.45 -14.29
CA VAL A 81 -16.83 -5.70 -15.65
C VAL A 81 -16.52 -7.19 -15.84
N GLY A 82 -16.05 -7.85 -14.78
CA GLY A 82 -15.73 -9.26 -14.79
C GLY A 82 -14.54 -9.61 -15.72
N ALA A 83 -14.37 -10.89 -15.96
CA ALA A 83 -13.34 -11.37 -16.88
C ALA A 83 -13.67 -10.98 -18.32
N LEU A 84 -12.70 -10.34 -18.99
CA LEU A 84 -12.88 -9.94 -20.40
C LEU A 84 -12.64 -11.12 -21.36
N PRO A 85 -13.30 -11.13 -22.53
CA PRO A 85 -12.98 -12.10 -23.54
C PRO A 85 -11.51 -11.99 -23.96
N PRO A 86 -10.86 -13.09 -24.36
CA PRO A 86 -9.49 -13.06 -24.83
C PRO A 86 -9.32 -12.03 -25.96
N ALA A 87 -8.34 -11.15 -25.83
CA ALA A 87 -7.95 -10.22 -26.85
C ALA A 87 -6.56 -10.58 -27.37
N ALA A 88 -6.39 -10.59 -28.68
CA ALA A 88 -5.09 -10.75 -29.30
C ALA A 88 -4.57 -9.38 -29.75
N ALA A 89 -3.36 -9.05 -29.36
CA ALA A 89 -2.65 -7.94 -29.98
C ALA A 89 -2.40 -8.29 -31.46
N GLN A 90 -2.70 -7.36 -32.38
CA GLN A 90 -2.57 -7.58 -33.80
C GLN A 90 -1.46 -6.71 -34.40
N GLY A 91 -0.83 -7.22 -35.45
CA GLY A 91 0.25 -6.53 -36.15
C GLY A 91 1.48 -6.31 -35.25
N PRO A 92 2.02 -5.08 -35.21
CA PRO A 92 3.23 -4.79 -34.43
C PRO A 92 2.97 -4.61 -32.92
N TRP A 93 1.71 -4.70 -32.48
CA TRP A 93 1.35 -4.50 -31.07
C TRP A 93 1.66 -5.76 -30.25
N LEU A 94 2.43 -5.59 -29.17
CA LEU A 94 2.76 -6.68 -28.26
C LEU A 94 1.62 -7.01 -27.29
N TRP A 95 0.83 -6.01 -26.91
CA TRP A 95 -0.28 -6.15 -25.98
C TRP A 95 -1.34 -5.06 -26.19
N ALA A 96 -2.52 -5.29 -25.65
CA ALA A 96 -3.66 -4.37 -25.69
C ALA A 96 -4.19 -4.14 -24.27
N GLY A 97 -4.62 -2.91 -23.98
CA GLY A 97 -5.29 -2.53 -22.73
C GLY A 97 -6.80 -2.39 -22.93
N ALA A 98 -7.56 -2.75 -21.91
CA ALA A 98 -9.00 -2.50 -21.87
C ALA A 98 -9.32 -1.01 -21.69
N ALA A 99 -10.55 -0.60 -22.02
CA ALA A 99 -11.00 0.78 -21.86
C ALA A 99 -10.92 1.31 -20.42
N THR A 100 -11.00 0.42 -19.44
CA THR A 100 -10.81 0.75 -18.01
C THR A 100 -9.35 0.94 -17.62
N ASN A 101 -8.39 0.64 -18.50
CA ASN A 101 -6.95 0.58 -18.24
C ASN A 101 -6.55 -0.29 -17.04
N THR A 102 -7.33 -1.34 -16.77
CA THR A 102 -7.12 -2.26 -15.63
C THR A 102 -7.06 -3.73 -16.04
N ALA A 103 -7.22 -4.05 -17.34
CA ALA A 103 -7.04 -5.37 -17.90
C ALA A 103 -6.16 -5.29 -19.14
N PHE A 104 -5.24 -6.26 -19.29
CA PHE A 104 -4.18 -6.22 -20.32
C PHE A 104 -4.00 -7.60 -20.92
N ALA A 105 -4.17 -7.69 -22.25
CA ALA A 105 -4.02 -8.92 -22.99
C ALA A 105 -2.75 -8.92 -23.84
N GLY A 106 -1.99 -10.01 -23.79
CA GLY A 106 -0.73 -10.18 -24.50
C GLY A 106 -0.32 -11.65 -24.62
N PRO A 107 0.95 -11.93 -24.97
CA PRO A 107 1.45 -13.32 -25.07
C PRO A 107 1.30 -14.14 -23.80
N TRP A 108 1.14 -13.48 -22.65
CA TRP A 108 0.92 -14.10 -21.33
C TRP A 108 -0.54 -14.46 -21.06
N GLY A 109 -1.47 -14.14 -21.96
CA GLY A 109 -2.90 -14.20 -21.73
C GLY A 109 -3.47 -12.86 -21.31
N THR A 110 -4.49 -12.85 -20.45
CA THR A 110 -5.09 -11.62 -19.91
C THR A 110 -4.79 -11.49 -18.41
N SER A 111 -4.16 -10.38 -18.02
CA SER A 111 -3.90 -10.01 -16.64
C SER A 111 -4.81 -8.86 -16.20
N TYR A 112 -5.11 -8.79 -14.92
CA TYR A 112 -5.97 -7.78 -14.32
C TYR A 112 -5.23 -7.07 -13.20
N ALA A 113 -5.38 -5.74 -13.13
CA ALA A 113 -4.80 -4.94 -12.06
C ALA A 113 -5.45 -5.29 -10.73
N ALA A 114 -4.63 -5.66 -9.76
CA ALA A 114 -5.07 -6.10 -8.44
C ALA A 114 -5.69 -4.96 -7.62
N ASN A 115 -6.56 -5.31 -6.67
CA ASN A 115 -7.03 -4.40 -5.64
C ASN A 115 -5.91 -4.10 -4.64
N LEU A 116 -5.42 -2.86 -4.61
CA LEU A 116 -4.36 -2.40 -3.70
C LEU A 116 -4.91 -1.76 -2.42
N THR A 117 -6.24 -1.66 -2.27
CA THR A 117 -6.84 -1.15 -1.03
C THR A 117 -6.66 -2.14 0.12
N PRO A 118 -6.74 -1.69 1.39
CA PRO A 118 -6.59 -2.57 2.54
C PRO A 118 -7.83 -3.41 2.86
N ASP A 119 -8.65 -3.74 1.85
CA ASP A 119 -9.76 -4.68 2.03
C ASP A 119 -9.23 -6.07 2.38
N ARG A 120 -9.81 -6.69 3.41
CA ARG A 120 -9.30 -7.94 3.98
C ARG A 120 -9.50 -9.16 3.08
N ASN A 121 -10.53 -9.14 2.26
CA ASN A 121 -10.93 -10.31 1.47
C ASN A 121 -10.46 -10.20 0.01
N THR A 122 -10.39 -8.99 -0.52
CA THR A 122 -10.16 -8.77 -1.95
C THR A 122 -8.92 -7.93 -2.27
N GLY A 123 -8.27 -7.34 -1.25
CA GLY A 123 -7.13 -6.44 -1.39
C GLY A 123 -5.93 -6.82 -0.52
N LEU A 124 -5.21 -5.80 -0.07
CA LEU A 124 -3.99 -5.97 0.74
C LEU A 124 -4.25 -6.11 2.25
N GLY A 125 -5.52 -6.28 2.67
CA GLY A 125 -5.86 -6.23 4.10
C GLY A 125 -5.17 -7.27 4.97
N ILE A 126 -4.93 -8.48 4.47
CA ILE A 126 -4.23 -9.56 5.18
C ILE A 126 -2.71 -9.56 4.96
N TRP A 127 -2.20 -8.71 4.07
CA TRP A 127 -0.77 -8.63 3.82
C TRP A 127 -0.08 -7.89 4.95
N ASP A 128 1.08 -8.36 5.33
CA ASP A 128 2.04 -7.61 6.14
C ASP A 128 3.07 -6.89 5.26
N GLU A 129 3.88 -6.03 5.89
CA GLU A 129 4.92 -5.26 5.20
C GLU A 129 5.94 -6.16 4.49
N LYS A 130 6.32 -7.27 5.13
CA LYS A 130 7.32 -8.21 4.57
C LYS A 130 6.79 -8.89 3.32
N MET A 131 5.51 -9.29 3.32
CA MET A 131 4.84 -9.87 2.15
C MET A 131 4.80 -8.89 0.99
N PHE A 132 4.49 -7.61 1.25
CA PHE A 132 4.46 -6.57 0.23
C PHE A 132 5.85 -6.32 -0.37
N VAL A 133 6.86 -6.08 0.46
CA VAL A 133 8.23 -5.88 0.02
C VAL A 133 8.73 -7.09 -0.77
N ALA A 134 8.52 -8.31 -0.27
CA ALA A 134 8.88 -9.53 -0.95
C ALA A 134 8.18 -9.69 -2.31
N ALA A 135 6.90 -9.32 -2.41
CA ALA A 135 6.17 -9.37 -3.67
C ALA A 135 6.79 -8.48 -4.74
N ILE A 136 7.17 -7.26 -4.39
CA ILE A 136 7.84 -6.35 -5.32
C ILE A 136 9.28 -6.82 -5.65
N ARG A 137 10.03 -7.32 -4.66
CA ARG A 137 11.41 -7.81 -4.86
C ARG A 137 11.48 -9.04 -5.78
N THR A 138 10.53 -9.96 -5.62
CA THR A 138 10.54 -11.26 -6.30
C THR A 138 9.65 -11.32 -7.55
N GLY A 139 8.74 -10.36 -7.73
CA GLY A 139 7.73 -10.40 -8.78
C GLY A 139 6.70 -11.52 -8.57
N ARG A 140 6.44 -11.90 -7.31
CA ARG A 140 5.49 -12.94 -6.95
C ARG A 140 4.46 -12.44 -5.95
N HIS A 141 3.21 -12.77 -6.16
CA HIS A 141 2.13 -12.46 -5.22
C HIS A 141 2.49 -12.99 -3.82
N MET A 142 2.37 -12.14 -2.79
CA MET A 142 2.80 -12.42 -1.40
C MET A 142 4.30 -12.83 -1.28
N GLY A 143 5.11 -12.56 -2.29
CA GLY A 143 6.53 -12.90 -2.30
C GLY A 143 6.87 -14.33 -2.75
N THR A 144 5.92 -15.26 -2.75
CA THR A 144 6.18 -16.69 -2.96
C THR A 144 5.18 -17.39 -3.90
N SER A 145 3.99 -16.83 -4.09
CA SER A 145 2.90 -17.43 -4.84
C SER A 145 3.03 -17.19 -6.36
N ARG A 146 1.91 -17.07 -7.09
CA ARG A 146 1.90 -16.88 -8.54
C ARG A 146 2.72 -15.65 -9.00
N PRO A 147 3.28 -15.68 -10.22
CA PRO A 147 3.97 -14.52 -10.78
C PRO A 147 3.05 -13.29 -10.87
N ILE A 148 3.63 -12.11 -10.69
CA ILE A 148 3.01 -10.84 -11.07
C ILE A 148 3.15 -10.69 -12.58
N MET A 149 2.01 -10.57 -13.26
CA MET A 149 1.95 -10.61 -14.71
C MET A 149 2.23 -9.23 -15.34
N PRO A 150 2.73 -9.21 -16.58
CA PRO A 150 2.81 -7.98 -17.35
C PRO A 150 1.42 -7.32 -17.51
N PRO A 151 1.37 -5.98 -17.68
CA PRO A 151 2.48 -5.05 -17.84
C PRO A 151 2.99 -4.45 -16.51
N MET A 152 2.63 -5.01 -15.35
CA MET A 152 3.07 -4.48 -14.04
C MET A 152 4.60 -4.27 -14.03
N PRO A 153 5.11 -3.02 -13.85
CA PRO A 153 6.53 -2.72 -13.99
C PRO A 153 7.34 -3.05 -12.71
N TRP A 154 7.00 -4.15 -12.01
CA TRP A 154 7.70 -4.56 -10.80
C TRP A 154 9.23 -4.70 -10.97
N PRO A 155 9.80 -5.05 -12.17
CA PRO A 155 11.24 -5.11 -12.35
C PRO A 155 11.94 -3.76 -12.20
N ALA A 156 11.24 -2.65 -12.46
CA ALA A 156 11.73 -1.30 -12.19
C ALA A 156 11.52 -0.93 -10.72
N ILE A 157 10.33 -1.17 -10.19
CA ILE A 157 9.93 -0.80 -8.82
C ILE A 157 10.77 -1.56 -7.77
N ARG A 158 11.20 -2.80 -8.06
CA ARG A 158 12.06 -3.59 -7.18
C ARG A 158 13.40 -2.92 -6.83
N ASN A 159 13.81 -1.90 -7.54
CA ASN A 159 15.06 -1.17 -7.28
C ASN A 159 14.87 -0.01 -6.27
N ALA A 160 13.64 0.29 -5.86
CA ALA A 160 13.39 1.26 -4.78
C ALA A 160 14.05 0.82 -3.47
N SER A 161 14.36 1.75 -2.57
CA SER A 161 14.89 1.41 -1.25
C SER A 161 13.86 0.62 -0.42
N ASP A 162 14.31 -0.06 0.63
CA ASP A 162 13.37 -0.73 1.54
C ASP A 162 12.49 0.27 2.27
N GLU A 163 13.02 1.45 2.61
CA GLU A 163 12.28 2.55 3.22
C GLU A 163 11.15 3.03 2.31
N ASP A 164 11.42 3.18 1.01
CA ASP A 164 10.42 3.59 0.03
C ASP A 164 9.34 2.54 -0.18
N LEU A 165 9.70 1.25 -0.28
CA LEU A 165 8.71 0.17 -0.38
C LEU A 165 7.84 0.06 0.86
N LYS A 166 8.41 0.24 2.07
CA LYS A 166 7.66 0.28 3.33
C LYS A 166 6.75 1.50 3.40
N ALA A 167 7.20 2.66 2.92
CA ALA A 167 6.39 3.86 2.84
C ALA A 167 5.18 3.67 1.90
N ILE A 168 5.40 3.09 0.71
CA ILE A 168 4.31 2.71 -0.20
C ILE A 168 3.30 1.80 0.51
N TYR A 169 3.78 0.75 1.18
CA TYR A 169 2.90 -0.16 1.93
C TYR A 169 2.12 0.57 3.02
N ALA A 170 2.76 1.44 3.82
CA ALA A 170 2.12 2.21 4.87
C ALA A 170 0.98 3.08 4.33
N TYR A 171 1.19 3.74 3.19
CA TYR A 171 0.14 4.51 2.51
C TYR A 171 -1.01 3.61 2.02
N LEU A 172 -0.72 2.51 1.33
CA LEU A 172 -1.75 1.58 0.85
C LEU A 172 -2.58 0.97 1.99
N LYS A 173 -2.01 0.83 3.18
CA LYS A 173 -2.72 0.39 4.38
C LYS A 173 -3.54 1.49 5.04
N SER A 174 -3.28 2.77 4.73
CA SER A 174 -3.97 3.93 5.32
C SER A 174 -5.19 4.41 4.53
N ILE A 175 -5.31 4.03 3.25
CA ILE A 175 -6.43 4.43 2.41
C ILE A 175 -7.71 3.66 2.74
N THR A 176 -8.85 4.14 2.25
CA THR A 176 -10.15 3.51 2.49
C THR A 176 -10.20 2.12 1.84
N PRO A 177 -10.54 1.06 2.60
CA PRO A 177 -10.72 -0.27 2.03
C PRO A 177 -11.92 -0.30 1.08
N MET A 178 -11.78 -0.99 -0.05
CA MET A 178 -12.85 -1.20 -1.01
C MET A 178 -12.94 -2.68 -1.37
N ALA A 179 -14.08 -3.30 -1.09
CA ALA A 179 -14.36 -4.66 -1.54
C ALA A 179 -14.53 -4.65 -3.07
N ASN A 180 -13.64 -5.34 -3.77
CA ASN A 180 -13.67 -5.48 -5.22
C ASN A 180 -12.90 -6.74 -5.62
N HIS A 181 -13.60 -7.77 -6.04
CA HIS A 181 -13.02 -9.05 -6.44
C HIS A 181 -12.50 -8.97 -7.88
N VAL A 182 -11.19 -8.96 -8.04
CA VAL A 182 -10.53 -8.93 -9.33
C VAL A 182 -10.45 -10.36 -9.91
N PRO A 183 -10.80 -10.58 -11.18
CA PRO A 183 -10.70 -11.90 -11.81
C PRO A 183 -9.28 -12.47 -11.79
N ASP A 184 -9.18 -13.79 -11.81
CA ASP A 184 -7.90 -14.47 -11.99
C ASP A 184 -7.32 -14.25 -13.40
N VAL A 185 -6.00 -14.34 -13.50
CA VAL A 185 -5.29 -14.28 -14.78
C VAL A 185 -5.80 -15.38 -15.71
N GLN A 186 -6.15 -15.01 -16.93
CA GLN A 186 -6.55 -15.96 -17.97
C GLN A 186 -5.31 -16.37 -18.78
N PRO A 187 -5.07 -17.66 -19.00
CA PRO A 187 -3.96 -18.11 -19.85
C PRO A 187 -4.19 -17.69 -21.31
N PRO A 188 -3.15 -17.64 -22.14
CA PRO A 188 -3.32 -17.41 -23.57
C PRO A 188 -4.19 -18.50 -24.20
N PRO A 189 -4.95 -18.18 -25.26
CA PRO A 189 -5.70 -19.19 -26.01
C PRO A 189 -4.77 -20.34 -26.46
N ALA A 190 -5.28 -21.56 -26.42
CA ALA A 190 -4.54 -22.69 -26.99
C ALA A 190 -4.19 -22.40 -28.47
N PRO A 191 -2.99 -22.79 -28.94
CA PRO A 191 -2.65 -22.67 -30.34
C PRO A 191 -3.71 -23.36 -31.21
N VAL A 192 -4.24 -22.62 -32.21
CA VAL A 192 -5.14 -23.24 -33.19
C VAL A 192 -4.32 -24.30 -33.94
N ALA A 193 -4.73 -25.57 -33.85
CA ALA A 193 -4.10 -26.61 -34.63
C ALA A 193 -4.27 -26.26 -36.13
N THR A 194 -3.19 -25.89 -36.79
CA THR A 194 -3.16 -25.75 -38.25
C THR A 194 -3.11 -27.15 -38.83
N ASN A 195 -4.24 -27.58 -39.39
CA ASN A 195 -4.31 -28.79 -40.23
C ASN A 195 -3.61 -28.57 -41.56
#